data_e681031bd67dd61d82e71c9bc1ca55e7
#
_entry.id   e681031bd67dd61d82e71c9bc1ca55e7
#
_cell.length_a   1.000
_cell.length_b   1.000
_cell.length_c   1.000
_cell.angle_alpha   90.00
_cell.angle_beta   90.00
_cell.angle_gamma   90.00
#
_symmetry.space_group_name_H-M   'P 1'
#
loop_
_entity.id
_entity.type
_entity.pdbx_description
1 polymer ?
#
loop_
_entity_poly.entity_id
_entity_poly.type
_entity_poly.pdbx_seq_one_letter_code
_entity_poly.pdbx_strand_id
1 'polypeptide(L)'
;MLNYSLRPENRGKNLESSWQYMFKTYPYLKPWIDSLKQNQALKDTFIYSPDHVKLHAYYVASSRPTAKTAVIVHGYTDNAIRMMMIGYLYNKKLDFNILLPDLRDTGLSGGNAIQMGWLDRKDVTQWMEVANRIYGDSTSMVVHGISMGAATTMMVSGEPQPDYVKCFVEDCGYTSVWDQFSKELKEQFGLPQFPLMYTADWLCQLEYGWGFKEASALKQVARCHLPMFFIHGDKDDYVPTWMVYKLYEAKPQPKALWIVPEADHAHSYLFNTEEYTQKVK
;
A
#
# COMPACT_ATOMS: atom_id res chain seq x y z
N MET A 1 -11.26 19.70 -8.29
CA MET A 1 -10.52 18.45 -8.61
C MET A 1 -9.45 18.14 -7.57
N LEU A 2 -8.42 18.97 -7.39
CA LEU A 2 -7.30 18.67 -6.48
C LEU A 2 -7.77 18.34 -5.05
N ASN A 3 -8.54 19.24 -4.42
CA ASN A 3 -9.07 18.99 -3.07
C ASN A 3 -10.00 17.77 -3.00
N TYR A 4 -10.79 17.52 -4.02
CA TYR A 4 -11.66 16.36 -4.11
C TYR A 4 -10.85 15.05 -4.04
N SER A 5 -9.73 14.99 -4.75
CA SER A 5 -8.92 13.77 -4.84
C SER A 5 -7.87 13.63 -3.74
N LEU A 6 -7.30 14.73 -3.25
CA LEU A 6 -6.23 14.67 -2.24
C LEU A 6 -6.70 14.96 -0.80
N ARG A 7 -7.89 15.57 -0.66
CA ARG A 7 -8.52 15.89 0.64
C ARG A 7 -9.97 15.41 0.73
N PRO A 8 -10.26 14.13 0.44
CA PRO A 8 -11.62 13.61 0.55
C PRO A 8 -12.10 13.69 2.01
N GLU A 9 -13.44 13.72 2.21
CA GLU A 9 -14.02 13.71 3.57
C GLU A 9 -13.63 12.46 4.35
N ASN A 10 -13.74 11.30 3.71
CA ASN A 10 -13.24 10.05 4.29
C ASN A 10 -11.74 9.91 3.98
N ARG A 11 -10.92 9.87 5.04
CA ARG A 11 -9.46 9.70 4.97
C ARG A 11 -8.98 8.62 5.93
N GLY A 12 -9.82 7.62 6.20
CA GLY A 12 -9.48 6.53 7.10
C GLY A 12 -9.26 6.95 8.56
N LYS A 13 -9.75 8.14 8.97
CA LYS A 13 -9.56 8.65 10.35
C LYS A 13 -10.46 7.98 11.38
N ASN A 14 -11.56 7.35 10.96
CA ASN A 14 -12.48 6.65 11.86
C ASN A 14 -11.98 5.21 12.08
N LEU A 15 -11.13 5.03 13.10
CA LEU A 15 -10.55 3.73 13.42
C LEU A 15 -11.58 2.70 13.90
N GLU A 16 -12.61 3.14 14.62
CA GLU A 16 -13.66 2.25 15.10
C GLU A 16 -14.43 1.63 13.93
N SER A 17 -14.83 2.44 12.94
CA SER A 17 -15.48 1.94 11.73
C SER A 17 -14.58 0.99 10.94
N SER A 18 -13.26 1.22 10.95
CA SER A 18 -12.29 0.33 10.30
C SER A 18 -12.25 -1.04 10.99
N TRP A 19 -12.21 -1.09 12.33
CA TRP A 19 -12.27 -2.35 13.07
C TRP A 19 -13.59 -3.09 12.85
N GLN A 20 -14.72 -2.39 12.89
CA GLN A 20 -16.05 -2.98 12.68
C GLN A 20 -16.14 -3.60 11.28
N TYR A 21 -15.68 -2.89 10.26
CA TYR A 21 -15.63 -3.41 8.90
C TYR A 21 -14.74 -4.65 8.80
N MET A 22 -13.52 -4.62 9.35
CA MET A 22 -12.58 -5.73 9.28
C MET A 22 -13.12 -6.99 9.98
N PHE A 23 -13.76 -6.85 11.15
CA PHE A 23 -14.33 -7.99 11.86
C PHE A 23 -15.60 -8.53 11.18
N LYS A 24 -16.35 -7.68 10.48
CA LYS A 24 -17.51 -8.11 9.68
C LYS A 24 -17.06 -8.85 8.42
N THR A 25 -16.09 -8.33 7.70
CA THR A 25 -15.61 -8.89 6.42
C THR A 25 -14.72 -10.12 6.63
N TYR A 26 -13.90 -10.09 7.67
CA TYR A 26 -12.92 -11.14 8.02
C TYR A 26 -13.10 -11.58 9.47
N PRO A 27 -14.15 -12.36 9.80
CA PRO A 27 -14.48 -12.72 11.20
C PRO A 27 -13.34 -13.41 11.96
N TYR A 28 -12.48 -14.14 11.26
CA TYR A 28 -11.32 -14.83 11.85
C TYR A 28 -10.26 -13.87 12.42
N LEU A 29 -10.28 -12.58 12.04
CA LEU A 29 -9.36 -11.58 12.60
C LEU A 29 -9.66 -11.26 14.06
N LYS A 30 -10.93 -11.29 14.46
CA LYS A 30 -11.32 -10.86 15.79
C LYS A 30 -10.61 -11.63 16.90
N PRO A 31 -10.62 -12.99 16.94
CA PRO A 31 -9.93 -13.74 17.99
C PRO A 31 -8.39 -13.52 17.95
N TRP A 32 -7.80 -13.31 16.77
CA TRP A 32 -6.38 -13.01 16.67
C TRP A 32 -6.04 -11.63 17.24
N ILE A 33 -6.79 -10.60 16.87
CA ILE A 33 -6.61 -9.23 17.37
C ILE A 33 -6.87 -9.15 18.88
N ASP A 34 -7.92 -9.82 19.38
CA ASP A 34 -8.22 -9.88 20.82
C ASP A 34 -7.06 -10.52 21.59
N SER A 35 -6.50 -11.62 21.07
CA SER A 35 -5.31 -12.26 21.65
C SER A 35 -4.09 -11.34 21.63
N LEU A 36 -3.84 -10.62 20.53
CA LEU A 36 -2.73 -9.67 20.46
C LEU A 36 -2.88 -8.51 21.45
N LYS A 37 -4.09 -7.98 21.62
CA LYS A 37 -4.39 -6.93 22.61
C LYS A 37 -4.24 -7.43 24.03
N GLN A 38 -4.77 -8.60 24.34
CA GLN A 38 -4.68 -9.21 25.68
C GLN A 38 -3.22 -9.44 26.11
N ASN A 39 -2.37 -9.86 25.17
CA ASN A 39 -0.96 -10.12 25.41
C ASN A 39 -0.06 -8.87 25.18
N GLN A 40 -0.65 -7.71 24.95
CA GLN A 40 0.07 -6.45 24.63
C GLN A 40 1.05 -6.59 23.45
N ALA A 41 0.71 -7.47 22.50
CA ALA A 41 1.55 -7.79 21.34
C ALA A 41 1.21 -6.92 20.12
N LEU A 42 -0.02 -6.36 20.02
CA LEU A 42 -0.33 -5.31 19.06
C LEU A 42 0.22 -3.99 19.62
N LYS A 43 1.32 -3.55 19.04
CA LYS A 43 2.00 -2.32 19.44
C LYS A 43 1.88 -1.26 18.35
N ASP A 44 2.08 -0.01 18.72
CA ASP A 44 2.14 1.12 17.81
C ASP A 44 3.36 1.99 18.09
N THR A 45 3.74 2.80 17.12
CA THR A 45 4.85 3.73 17.23
C THR A 45 4.66 4.93 16.31
N PHE A 46 5.39 6.00 16.60
CA PHE A 46 5.38 7.23 15.82
C PHE A 46 6.80 7.60 15.40
N ILE A 47 6.92 8.14 14.19
CA ILE A 47 8.13 8.80 13.68
C ILE A 47 7.77 10.18 13.14
N TYR A 48 8.79 10.97 12.82
CA TYR A 48 8.63 12.20 12.07
C TYR A 48 9.33 12.05 10.72
N SER A 49 8.61 12.41 9.66
CA SER A 49 9.20 12.52 8.33
C SER A 49 10.21 13.68 8.27
N PRO A 50 11.08 13.76 7.26
CA PRO A 50 12.03 14.87 7.10
C PRO A 50 11.38 16.26 7.04
N ASP A 51 10.14 16.34 6.57
CA ASP A 51 9.31 17.55 6.54
C ASP A 51 8.42 17.71 7.80
N HIS A 52 8.77 17.03 8.90
CA HIS A 52 8.17 17.13 10.23
C HIS A 52 6.70 16.67 10.33
N VAL A 53 6.22 15.85 9.41
CA VAL A 53 4.91 15.21 9.55
C VAL A 53 5.01 14.06 10.54
N LYS A 54 4.15 14.04 11.57
CA LYS A 54 4.06 12.92 12.51
C LYS A 54 3.36 11.74 11.84
N LEU A 55 4.04 10.62 11.75
CA LEU A 55 3.56 9.40 11.10
C LEU A 55 3.40 8.28 12.13
N HIS A 56 2.42 7.43 11.92
CA HIS A 56 2.05 6.33 12.81
C HIS A 56 2.16 4.98 12.11
N ALA A 57 2.49 3.91 12.85
CA ALA A 57 2.37 2.54 12.39
C ALA A 57 2.03 1.58 13.54
N TYR A 58 1.23 0.55 13.23
CA TYR A 58 1.12 -0.64 14.08
C TYR A 58 2.23 -1.64 13.74
N TYR A 59 2.65 -2.43 14.75
CA TYR A 59 3.57 -3.53 14.52
C TYR A 59 3.31 -4.71 15.45
N VAL A 60 3.60 -5.92 14.96
CA VAL A 60 3.42 -7.18 15.70
C VAL A 60 4.61 -8.08 15.42
N ALA A 61 5.30 -8.51 16.45
CA ALA A 61 6.33 -9.54 16.33
C ALA A 61 5.70 -10.91 16.05
N SER A 62 6.42 -11.76 15.33
CA SER A 62 6.05 -13.17 15.17
C SER A 62 6.06 -13.88 16.53
N SER A 63 5.16 -14.86 16.69
CA SER A 63 5.17 -15.75 17.86
C SER A 63 6.37 -16.69 17.91
N ARG A 64 7.10 -16.81 16.80
CA ARG A 64 8.32 -17.62 16.66
C ARG A 64 9.50 -16.72 16.26
N PRO A 65 10.73 -16.97 16.73
CA PRO A 65 11.89 -16.22 16.28
C PRO A 65 12.04 -16.31 14.76
N THR A 66 12.13 -15.16 14.11
CA THR A 66 12.27 -15.07 12.65
C THR A 66 12.92 -13.74 12.23
N ALA A 67 13.71 -13.78 11.18
CA ALA A 67 14.17 -12.58 10.47
C ALA A 67 13.18 -12.08 9.42
N LYS A 68 12.16 -12.90 9.04
CA LYS A 68 11.18 -12.55 8.03
C LYS A 68 10.31 -11.40 8.51
N THR A 69 10.21 -10.33 7.72
CA THR A 69 9.47 -9.12 8.09
C THR A 69 8.67 -8.63 6.89
N ALA A 70 7.42 -8.22 7.13
CA ALA A 70 6.58 -7.61 6.12
C ALA A 70 6.20 -6.17 6.51
N VAL A 71 6.43 -5.21 5.61
CA VAL A 71 5.86 -3.86 5.68
C VAL A 71 4.65 -3.83 4.75
N ILE A 72 3.48 -3.47 5.29
CA ILE A 72 2.18 -3.67 4.63
C ILE A 72 1.47 -2.34 4.46
N VAL A 73 1.27 -1.90 3.22
CA VAL A 73 0.87 -0.54 2.84
C VAL A 73 -0.58 -0.51 2.36
N HIS A 74 -1.41 0.34 3.00
CA HIS A 74 -2.84 0.44 2.73
C HIS A 74 -3.21 1.27 1.50
N GLY A 75 -4.47 1.13 1.04
CA GLY A 75 -5.05 1.81 -0.10
C GLY A 75 -5.52 3.25 0.19
N TYR A 76 -6.08 3.88 -0.84
CA TYR A 76 -6.65 5.23 -0.79
C TYR A 76 -7.83 5.28 0.20
N THR A 77 -7.88 6.33 1.03
CA THR A 77 -8.87 6.55 2.09
C THR A 77 -8.96 5.46 3.17
N ASP A 78 -8.03 4.53 3.18
CA ASP A 78 -7.90 3.49 4.20
C ASP A 78 -6.92 3.88 5.32
N ASN A 79 -6.56 2.92 6.16
CA ASN A 79 -5.56 3.02 7.21
C ASN A 79 -4.94 1.65 7.50
N ALA A 80 -3.96 1.60 8.40
CA ALA A 80 -3.25 0.38 8.77
C ALA A 80 -4.18 -0.76 9.25
N ILE A 81 -5.30 -0.44 9.93
CA ILE A 81 -6.26 -1.44 10.42
C ILE A 81 -6.89 -2.21 9.25
N ARG A 82 -7.15 -1.51 8.13
CA ARG A 82 -7.75 -2.11 6.94
C ARG A 82 -6.84 -3.12 6.23
N MET A 83 -5.56 -3.17 6.61
CA MET A 83 -4.59 -4.14 6.12
C MET A 83 -4.34 -5.30 7.09
N MET A 84 -5.08 -5.40 8.19
CA MET A 84 -4.90 -6.47 9.19
C MET A 84 -5.17 -7.87 8.63
N MET A 85 -5.95 -8.03 7.53
CA MET A 85 -6.12 -9.32 6.87
C MET A 85 -4.81 -9.79 6.21
N ILE A 86 -4.04 -8.89 5.61
CA ILE A 86 -2.70 -9.20 5.08
C ILE A 86 -1.70 -9.36 6.24
N GLY A 87 -1.87 -8.56 7.32
CA GLY A 87 -1.13 -8.75 8.56
C GLY A 87 -1.30 -10.16 9.15
N TYR A 88 -2.53 -10.68 9.16
CA TYR A 88 -2.84 -12.05 9.59
C TYR A 88 -2.17 -13.09 8.69
N LEU A 89 -2.24 -12.91 7.35
CA LEU A 89 -1.55 -13.78 6.41
C LEU A 89 -0.06 -13.89 6.75
N TYR A 90 0.63 -12.77 6.85
CA TYR A 90 2.07 -12.78 7.13
C TYR A 90 2.39 -13.25 8.55
N ASN A 91 1.76 -12.65 9.56
CA ASN A 91 2.14 -12.91 10.96
C ASN A 91 1.63 -14.26 11.46
N LYS A 92 0.33 -14.56 11.26
CA LYS A 92 -0.29 -15.75 11.82
C LYS A 92 -0.09 -17.00 10.98
N LYS A 93 -0.05 -16.85 9.62
CA LYS A 93 0.04 -18.01 8.72
C LYS A 93 1.47 -18.32 8.27
N LEU A 94 2.35 -17.28 8.15
CA LEU A 94 3.67 -17.42 7.57
C LEU A 94 4.83 -17.15 8.56
N ASP A 95 4.52 -16.84 9.82
CA ASP A 95 5.49 -16.56 10.90
C ASP A 95 6.42 -15.36 10.59
N PHE A 96 5.87 -14.25 10.07
CA PHE A 96 6.59 -13.00 9.85
C PHE A 96 6.38 -12.01 11.00
N ASN A 97 7.36 -11.18 11.26
CA ASN A 97 7.16 -9.89 11.89
C ASN A 97 6.42 -8.95 10.92
N ILE A 98 5.55 -8.08 11.41
CA ILE A 98 4.79 -7.17 10.54
C ILE A 98 4.84 -5.73 11.05
N LEU A 99 4.86 -4.77 10.13
CA LEU A 99 4.66 -3.35 10.37
C LEU A 99 3.65 -2.81 9.34
N LEU A 100 2.65 -2.08 9.83
CA LEU A 100 1.56 -1.52 9.02
C LEU A 100 1.51 -0.01 9.26
N PRO A 101 2.08 0.83 8.37
CA PRO A 101 2.01 2.27 8.51
C PRO A 101 0.63 2.82 8.15
N ASP A 102 0.22 3.87 8.83
CA ASP A 102 -0.75 4.82 8.31
C ASP A 102 -0.03 5.81 7.40
N LEU A 103 -0.44 5.90 6.15
CA LEU A 103 0.10 6.89 5.20
C LEU A 103 -0.31 8.30 5.59
N ARG A 104 0.26 9.31 4.93
CA ARG A 104 -0.03 10.72 5.25
C ARG A 104 -1.52 11.02 5.20
N ASP A 105 -1.98 11.79 6.18
CA ASP A 105 -3.36 12.24 6.36
C ASP A 105 -4.41 11.12 6.51
N THR A 106 -3.96 9.92 6.89
CA THR A 106 -4.83 8.76 7.18
C THR A 106 -4.61 8.21 8.59
N GLY A 107 -5.53 7.41 9.11
CA GLY A 107 -5.41 6.78 10.42
C GLY A 107 -4.99 7.78 11.51
N LEU A 108 -3.92 7.47 12.24
CA LEU A 108 -3.30 8.33 13.27
C LEU A 108 -2.14 9.18 12.72
N SER A 109 -1.79 9.05 11.46
CA SER A 109 -0.78 9.89 10.85
C SER A 109 -1.28 11.31 10.61
N GLY A 110 -0.36 12.27 10.75
CA GLY A 110 -0.54 13.67 10.38
C GLY A 110 -0.50 13.88 8.86
N GLY A 111 -0.52 15.13 8.50
CA GLY A 111 -0.57 15.58 7.11
C GLY A 111 -1.81 16.40 6.84
N ASN A 112 -1.91 16.91 5.62
CA ASN A 112 -3.02 17.76 5.18
C ASN A 112 -3.62 17.31 3.85
N ALA A 113 -3.06 16.25 3.26
CA ALA A 113 -3.52 15.64 2.02
C ALA A 113 -2.95 14.24 1.83
N ILE A 114 -3.69 13.37 1.17
CA ILE A 114 -3.22 12.07 0.68
C ILE A 114 -2.24 12.32 -0.48
N GLN A 115 -1.10 11.65 -0.49
CA GLN A 115 0.01 11.92 -1.42
C GLN A 115 0.11 10.92 -2.58
N MET A 116 -0.94 10.10 -2.77
CA MET A 116 -1.08 9.15 -3.88
C MET A 116 0.17 8.29 -4.13
N GLY A 117 0.84 7.89 -3.05
CA GLY A 117 2.05 7.08 -3.10
C GLY A 117 3.35 7.86 -3.35
N TRP A 118 3.31 9.06 -3.92
CA TRP A 118 4.53 9.71 -4.37
C TRP A 118 5.42 10.22 -3.23
N LEU A 119 4.89 11.00 -2.29
CA LEU A 119 5.64 11.33 -1.07
C LEU A 119 5.61 10.19 -0.08
N ASP A 120 4.51 9.43 -0.02
CA ASP A 120 4.36 8.26 0.85
C ASP A 120 5.48 7.23 0.65
N ARG A 121 6.06 7.10 -0.58
CA ARG A 121 7.18 6.19 -0.82
C ARG A 121 8.41 6.48 0.05
N LYS A 122 8.65 7.77 0.33
CA LYS A 122 9.76 8.18 1.21
C LYS A 122 9.48 7.80 2.66
N ASP A 123 8.24 7.98 3.09
CA ASP A 123 7.80 7.61 4.43
C ASP A 123 7.82 6.08 4.62
N VAL A 124 7.37 5.32 3.61
CA VAL A 124 7.44 3.85 3.64
C VAL A 124 8.89 3.37 3.68
N THR A 125 9.80 4.00 2.94
CA THR A 125 11.25 3.69 3.03
C THR A 125 11.75 3.92 4.47
N GLN A 126 11.38 5.00 5.13
CA GLN A 126 11.71 5.26 6.53
C GLN A 126 11.09 4.21 7.47
N TRP A 127 9.84 3.79 7.21
CA TRP A 127 9.20 2.71 7.96
C TRP A 127 9.87 1.34 7.77
N MET A 128 10.44 1.06 6.60
CA MET A 128 11.24 -0.13 6.37
C MET A 128 12.50 -0.14 7.26
N GLU A 129 13.18 0.99 7.40
CA GLU A 129 14.33 1.14 8.32
C GLU A 129 13.91 0.97 9.77
N VAL A 130 12.76 1.54 10.17
CA VAL A 130 12.21 1.40 11.52
C VAL A 130 11.85 -0.06 11.81
N ALA A 131 11.20 -0.75 10.87
CA ALA A 131 10.89 -2.18 11.01
C ALA A 131 12.17 -3.01 11.16
N ASN A 132 13.20 -2.73 10.35
CA ASN A 132 14.48 -3.41 10.47
C ASN A 132 15.07 -3.26 11.88
N ARG A 133 15.11 -2.02 12.42
CA ARG A 133 15.62 -1.75 13.78
C ARG A 133 14.78 -2.42 14.87
N ILE A 134 13.44 -2.37 14.79
CA ILE A 134 12.55 -3.00 15.78
C ILE A 134 12.81 -4.50 15.87
N TYR A 135 13.15 -5.14 14.74
CA TYR A 135 13.32 -6.59 14.64
C TYR A 135 14.79 -7.02 14.57
N GLY A 136 15.73 -6.20 15.08
CA GLY A 136 17.10 -6.59 15.38
C GLY A 136 18.12 -6.41 14.27
N ASP A 137 17.90 -5.48 13.33
CA ASP A 137 18.83 -5.05 12.27
C ASP A 137 19.32 -6.14 11.31
N SER A 138 18.60 -7.27 11.26
CA SER A 138 18.96 -8.43 10.42
C SER A 138 17.74 -9.05 9.75
N THR A 139 16.80 -8.21 9.30
CA THR A 139 15.55 -8.66 8.70
C THR A 139 15.73 -9.17 7.26
N SER A 140 14.79 -10.01 6.82
CA SER A 140 14.56 -10.37 5.43
C SER A 140 13.17 -9.86 5.07
N MET A 141 13.10 -8.73 4.36
CA MET A 141 11.90 -7.92 4.27
C MET A 141 11.20 -8.05 2.93
N VAL A 142 9.87 -8.19 2.99
CA VAL A 142 8.94 -7.97 1.87
C VAL A 142 8.15 -6.68 2.12
N VAL A 143 7.91 -5.92 1.05
CA VAL A 143 6.97 -4.79 1.08
C VAL A 143 5.74 -5.18 0.25
N HIS A 144 4.56 -5.11 0.87
CA HIS A 144 3.30 -5.54 0.26
C HIS A 144 2.27 -4.41 0.34
N GLY A 145 1.69 -4.03 -0.79
CA GLY A 145 0.65 -3.00 -0.85
C GLY A 145 -0.56 -3.43 -1.66
N ILE A 146 -1.71 -2.82 -1.34
CA ILE A 146 -2.98 -2.99 -2.07
C ILE A 146 -3.43 -1.63 -2.61
N SER A 147 -3.86 -1.55 -3.86
CA SER A 147 -4.40 -0.35 -4.51
C SER A 147 -3.40 0.82 -4.51
N MET A 148 -3.71 1.96 -3.92
CA MET A 148 -2.74 3.05 -3.72
C MET A 148 -1.50 2.57 -2.95
N GLY A 149 -1.67 1.64 -2.00
CA GLY A 149 -0.55 1.00 -1.31
C GLY A 149 0.34 0.16 -2.24
N ALA A 150 -0.25 -0.51 -3.23
CA ALA A 150 0.49 -1.23 -4.26
C ALA A 150 1.27 -0.27 -5.17
N ALA A 151 0.63 0.85 -5.60
CA ALA A 151 1.32 1.90 -6.33
C ALA A 151 2.49 2.50 -5.51
N THR A 152 2.26 2.73 -4.20
CA THR A 152 3.31 3.18 -3.26
C THR A 152 4.45 2.17 -3.19
N THR A 153 4.15 0.88 -3.03
CA THR A 153 5.11 -0.22 -2.99
C THR A 153 5.95 -0.28 -4.28
N MET A 154 5.30 -0.15 -5.43
CA MET A 154 6.00 -0.06 -6.72
C MET A 154 6.86 1.21 -6.82
N MET A 155 6.40 2.35 -6.31
CA MET A 155 7.18 3.59 -6.28
C MET A 155 8.39 3.47 -5.33
N VAL A 156 8.26 2.79 -4.20
CA VAL A 156 9.39 2.44 -3.31
C VAL A 156 10.41 1.57 -4.04
N SER A 157 9.95 0.58 -4.82
CA SER A 157 10.84 -0.40 -5.45
C SER A 157 11.84 0.19 -6.45
N GLY A 158 11.56 1.37 -6.99
CA GLY A 158 12.45 2.08 -7.91
C GLY A 158 13.49 2.98 -7.24
N GLU A 159 13.42 3.14 -5.90
CA GLU A 159 14.43 3.82 -5.09
C GLU A 159 15.57 2.84 -4.76
N PRO A 160 16.79 3.33 -4.36
CA PRO A 160 17.84 2.46 -3.85
C PRO A 160 17.35 1.60 -2.68
N GLN A 161 17.57 0.28 -2.76
CA GLN A 161 17.10 -0.67 -1.75
C GLN A 161 18.24 -1.15 -0.86
N PRO A 162 18.05 -1.17 0.48
CA PRO A 162 19.00 -1.80 1.38
C PRO A 162 18.94 -3.34 1.24
N ASP A 163 20.03 -4.01 1.59
CA ASP A 163 20.22 -5.45 1.42
C ASP A 163 19.19 -6.32 2.16
N TYR A 164 18.55 -5.79 3.20
CA TYR A 164 17.51 -6.53 3.92
C TYR A 164 16.19 -6.60 3.18
N VAL A 165 15.95 -5.77 2.15
CA VAL A 165 14.75 -5.86 1.30
C VAL A 165 14.96 -6.94 0.26
N LYS A 166 14.03 -7.91 0.19
CA LYS A 166 14.17 -9.10 -0.67
C LYS A 166 13.21 -9.13 -1.84
N CYS A 167 11.99 -8.64 -1.66
CA CYS A 167 10.97 -8.66 -2.70
C CYS A 167 9.84 -7.69 -2.41
N PHE A 168 9.00 -7.49 -3.44
CA PHE A 168 7.80 -6.68 -3.40
C PHE A 168 6.59 -7.49 -3.84
N VAL A 169 5.42 -7.19 -3.24
CA VAL A 169 4.12 -7.70 -3.67
C VAL A 169 3.21 -6.50 -3.90
N GLU A 170 2.66 -6.39 -5.07
CA GLU A 170 1.66 -5.38 -5.41
C GLU A 170 0.35 -6.05 -5.80
N ASP A 171 -0.77 -5.58 -5.28
CA ASP A 171 -2.12 -6.04 -5.60
C ASP A 171 -2.97 -4.85 -6.04
N CYS A 172 -3.41 -4.87 -7.29
CA CYS A 172 -4.26 -3.90 -7.98
C CYS A 172 -3.75 -2.45 -7.96
N GLY A 173 -2.43 -2.25 -8.13
CA GLY A 173 -1.83 -0.92 -8.22
C GLY A 173 -1.97 -0.28 -9.60
N TYR A 174 -1.95 1.06 -9.66
CA TYR A 174 -2.06 1.83 -10.90
C TYR A 174 -0.69 2.20 -11.50
N THR A 175 -0.68 2.48 -12.82
CA THR A 175 0.52 2.84 -13.59
C THR A 175 1.09 4.21 -13.19
N SER A 176 0.20 5.19 -12.99
CA SER A 176 0.55 6.56 -12.56
C SER A 176 -0.67 7.27 -11.99
N VAL A 177 -0.43 8.30 -11.19
CA VAL A 177 -1.51 9.19 -10.72
C VAL A 177 -2.21 9.87 -11.90
N TRP A 178 -1.45 10.21 -12.93
CA TRP A 178 -2.02 10.78 -14.16
C TRP A 178 -3.02 9.85 -14.83
N ASP A 179 -2.67 8.58 -15.02
CA ASP A 179 -3.54 7.60 -15.69
C ASP A 179 -4.81 7.33 -14.86
N GLN A 180 -4.65 7.11 -13.54
CA GLN A 180 -5.77 6.87 -12.64
C GLN A 180 -6.72 8.06 -12.58
N PHE A 181 -6.21 9.28 -12.37
CA PHE A 181 -7.07 10.46 -12.31
C PHE A 181 -7.70 10.83 -13.65
N SER A 182 -7.02 10.56 -14.77
CA SER A 182 -7.59 10.75 -16.10
C SER A 182 -8.77 9.81 -16.36
N LYS A 183 -8.66 8.57 -15.91
CA LYS A 183 -9.73 7.57 -15.97
C LYS A 183 -10.92 7.99 -15.10
N GLU A 184 -10.68 8.33 -13.83
CA GLU A 184 -11.71 8.78 -12.90
C GLU A 184 -12.43 10.06 -13.39
N LEU A 185 -11.70 11.02 -13.94
CA LEU A 185 -12.26 12.25 -14.50
C LEU A 185 -13.24 11.96 -15.64
N LYS A 186 -12.87 11.02 -16.51
CA LYS A 186 -13.71 10.62 -17.63
C LYS A 186 -14.93 9.84 -17.17
N GLU A 187 -14.76 8.86 -16.28
CA GLU A 187 -15.86 7.96 -15.87
C GLU A 187 -16.84 8.59 -14.91
N GLN A 188 -16.36 9.34 -13.91
CA GLN A 188 -17.25 9.95 -12.92
C GLN A 188 -17.90 11.25 -13.41
N PHE A 189 -17.20 12.03 -14.25
CA PHE A 189 -17.65 13.37 -14.62
C PHE A 189 -17.88 13.56 -16.13
N GLY A 190 -17.51 12.59 -16.97
CA GLY A 190 -17.61 12.70 -18.42
C GLY A 190 -16.73 13.81 -19.02
N LEU A 191 -15.70 14.26 -18.29
CA LEU A 191 -14.90 15.44 -18.65
C LEU A 191 -13.62 15.06 -19.36
N PRO A 192 -13.14 15.90 -20.34
CA PRO A 192 -11.86 15.69 -20.99
C PRO A 192 -10.68 16.06 -20.10
N GLN A 193 -9.51 15.46 -20.39
CA GLN A 193 -8.28 15.73 -19.64
C GLN A 193 -7.85 17.21 -19.73
N PHE A 194 -7.95 17.82 -20.92
CA PHE A 194 -7.60 19.23 -21.11
C PHE A 194 -8.85 20.12 -20.91
N PRO A 195 -8.72 21.24 -20.16
CA PRO A 195 -7.51 21.72 -19.45
C PRO A 195 -7.38 21.19 -18.01
N LEU A 196 -8.37 20.46 -17.47
CA LEU A 196 -8.53 20.17 -16.03
C LEU A 196 -7.37 19.40 -15.43
N MET A 197 -6.93 18.30 -16.08
CA MET A 197 -5.80 17.51 -15.60
C MET A 197 -4.50 18.30 -15.56
N TYR A 198 -4.26 19.13 -16.57
CA TYR A 198 -3.05 19.95 -16.66
C TYR A 198 -3.02 21.03 -15.58
N THR A 199 -4.16 21.69 -15.36
CA THR A 199 -4.29 22.68 -14.30
C THR A 199 -4.15 22.05 -12.92
N ALA A 200 -4.76 20.88 -12.69
CA ALA A 200 -4.66 20.17 -11.42
C ALA A 200 -3.24 19.66 -11.16
N ASP A 201 -2.54 19.17 -12.19
CA ASP A 201 -1.13 18.77 -12.13
C ASP A 201 -0.23 19.95 -11.74
N TRP A 202 -0.40 21.10 -12.39
CA TRP A 202 0.34 22.31 -12.07
C TRP A 202 0.07 22.82 -10.64
N LEU A 203 -1.19 22.83 -10.22
CA LEU A 203 -1.56 23.20 -8.83
C LEU A 203 -0.98 22.23 -7.81
N CYS A 204 -0.96 20.93 -8.11
CA CYS A 204 -0.34 19.93 -7.25
C CYS A 204 1.16 20.17 -7.08
N GLN A 205 1.86 20.53 -8.17
CA GLN A 205 3.28 20.90 -8.10
C GLN A 205 3.51 22.15 -7.22
N LEU A 206 2.66 23.16 -7.33
CA LEU A 206 2.75 24.37 -6.51
C LEU A 206 2.46 24.13 -5.03
N GLU A 207 1.43 23.33 -4.72
CA GLU A 207 0.93 23.14 -3.34
C GLU A 207 1.68 22.04 -2.60
N TYR A 208 2.03 20.94 -3.29
CA TYR A 208 2.61 19.73 -2.68
C TYR A 208 4.03 19.39 -3.16
N GLY A 209 4.55 20.11 -4.14
CA GLY A 209 5.92 19.91 -4.65
C GLY A 209 6.08 18.70 -5.56
N TRP A 210 4.98 18.11 -6.08
CA TRP A 210 5.02 16.98 -7.02
C TRP A 210 3.88 17.03 -8.04
N GLY A 211 4.08 16.38 -9.18
CA GLY A 211 3.10 16.33 -10.26
C GLY A 211 2.55 14.91 -10.52
N PHE A 212 1.34 14.86 -11.11
CA PHE A 212 0.65 13.59 -11.41
C PHE A 212 1.41 12.73 -12.42
N LYS A 213 2.13 13.36 -13.38
CA LYS A 213 2.96 12.66 -14.37
C LYS A 213 4.30 12.18 -13.80
N GLU A 214 4.77 12.85 -12.74
CA GLU A 214 5.96 12.46 -12.00
C GLU A 214 5.67 11.23 -11.13
N ALA A 215 4.52 11.22 -10.47
CA ALA A 215 4.05 10.14 -9.61
C ALA A 215 3.65 8.91 -10.44
N SER A 216 4.65 8.15 -10.88
CA SER A 216 4.51 7.04 -11.82
C SER A 216 5.14 5.75 -11.28
N ALA A 217 4.29 4.80 -10.88
CA ALA A 217 4.70 3.45 -10.54
C ALA A 217 5.37 2.75 -11.75
N LEU A 218 4.87 3.01 -12.96
CA LEU A 218 5.42 2.44 -14.20
C LEU A 218 6.90 2.80 -14.41
N LYS A 219 7.27 4.07 -14.17
CA LYS A 219 8.68 4.50 -14.27
C LYS A 219 9.56 3.89 -13.18
N GLN A 220 8.99 3.66 -12.00
CA GLN A 220 9.73 3.14 -10.86
C GLN A 220 9.94 1.62 -10.96
N VAL A 221 8.94 0.84 -11.34
CA VAL A 221 9.13 -0.62 -11.50
C VAL A 221 10.17 -0.96 -12.58
N ALA A 222 10.31 -0.12 -13.61
CA ALA A 222 11.34 -0.28 -14.64
C ALA A 222 12.77 -0.22 -14.09
N ARG A 223 12.98 0.35 -12.91
CA ARG A 223 14.28 0.45 -12.22
C ARG A 223 14.50 -0.64 -11.17
N CYS A 224 13.43 -1.37 -10.82
CA CYS A 224 13.48 -2.38 -9.77
C CYS A 224 14.11 -3.69 -10.29
N HIS A 225 15.20 -4.13 -9.65
CA HIS A 225 15.87 -5.40 -9.97
C HIS A 225 15.54 -6.53 -8.95
N LEU A 226 14.87 -6.20 -7.83
CA LEU A 226 14.43 -7.20 -6.87
C LEU A 226 13.18 -7.95 -7.36
N PRO A 227 12.93 -9.18 -6.89
CA PRO A 227 11.72 -9.92 -7.21
C PRO A 227 10.45 -9.12 -6.93
N MET A 228 9.48 -9.17 -7.85
CA MET A 228 8.17 -8.55 -7.66
C MET A 228 7.05 -9.48 -8.11
N PHE A 229 6.05 -9.63 -7.25
CA PHE A 229 4.84 -10.37 -7.53
C PHE A 229 3.68 -9.39 -7.77
N PHE A 230 3.09 -9.47 -8.95
CA PHE A 230 1.95 -8.68 -9.39
C PHE A 230 0.67 -9.50 -9.25
N ILE A 231 -0.34 -8.93 -8.60
CA ILE A 231 -1.66 -9.52 -8.41
C ILE A 231 -2.70 -8.52 -8.91
N HIS A 232 -3.73 -8.97 -9.63
CA HIS A 232 -4.79 -8.08 -10.09
C HIS A 232 -6.06 -8.87 -10.42
N GLY A 233 -7.23 -8.34 -10.05
CA GLY A 233 -8.50 -8.91 -10.44
C GLY A 233 -8.82 -8.68 -11.92
N ASP A 234 -9.43 -9.65 -12.61
CA ASP A 234 -9.83 -9.49 -14.01
C ASP A 234 -11.13 -8.68 -14.18
N LYS A 235 -11.84 -8.39 -13.08
CA LYS A 235 -13.05 -7.55 -13.03
C LYS A 235 -12.80 -6.20 -12.35
N ASP A 236 -11.55 -5.79 -12.19
CA ASP A 236 -11.23 -4.51 -11.59
C ASP A 236 -11.51 -3.35 -12.56
N ASP A 237 -12.61 -2.66 -12.31
CA ASP A 237 -13.03 -1.48 -13.06
C ASP A 237 -12.50 -0.17 -12.44
N TYR A 238 -12.09 -0.19 -11.15
CA TYR A 238 -11.58 1.00 -10.47
C TYR A 238 -10.12 1.29 -10.82
N VAL A 239 -9.26 0.28 -10.76
CA VAL A 239 -7.92 0.29 -11.37
C VAL A 239 -7.92 -0.76 -12.48
N PRO A 240 -8.16 -0.35 -13.74
CA PRO A 240 -8.39 -1.33 -14.81
C PRO A 240 -7.25 -2.33 -14.98
N THR A 241 -7.58 -3.60 -15.17
CA THR A 241 -6.62 -4.72 -15.28
C THR A 241 -5.53 -4.50 -16.34
N TRP A 242 -5.78 -3.69 -17.40
CA TRP A 242 -4.75 -3.37 -18.38
C TRP A 242 -3.52 -2.67 -17.77
N MET A 243 -3.67 -2.01 -16.62
CA MET A 243 -2.56 -1.31 -15.96
C MET A 243 -1.50 -2.29 -15.46
N VAL A 244 -1.90 -3.44 -14.89
CA VAL A 244 -0.94 -4.42 -14.41
C VAL A 244 -0.11 -5.04 -15.53
N TYR A 245 -0.68 -5.23 -16.71
CA TYR A 245 0.08 -5.75 -17.86
C TYR A 245 1.21 -4.82 -18.27
N LYS A 246 0.97 -3.50 -18.30
CA LYS A 246 2.01 -2.48 -18.56
C LYS A 246 3.08 -2.46 -17.47
N LEU A 247 2.67 -2.53 -16.21
CA LEU A 247 3.58 -2.59 -15.07
C LEU A 247 4.45 -3.85 -15.11
N TYR A 248 3.83 -5.00 -15.36
CA TYR A 248 4.52 -6.27 -15.49
C TYR A 248 5.50 -6.26 -16.66
N GLU A 249 5.11 -5.74 -17.82
CA GLU A 249 5.98 -5.63 -19.00
C GLU A 249 7.21 -4.78 -18.70
N ALA A 250 7.03 -3.60 -18.10
CA ALA A 250 8.11 -2.65 -17.79
C ALA A 250 9.10 -3.15 -16.74
N LYS A 251 8.66 -4.02 -15.80
CA LYS A 251 9.49 -4.54 -14.71
C LYS A 251 10.53 -5.54 -15.24
N PRO A 252 11.86 -5.34 -15.01
CA PRO A 252 12.88 -6.36 -15.29
C PRO A 252 12.65 -7.65 -14.47
N GLN A 253 13.21 -8.78 -14.94
CA GLN A 253 13.22 -10.01 -14.14
C GLN A 253 14.02 -9.83 -12.82
N PRO A 254 13.72 -10.58 -11.74
CA PRO A 254 12.65 -11.59 -11.64
C PRO A 254 11.27 -10.97 -11.31
N LYS A 255 10.22 -11.54 -11.92
CA LYS A 255 8.83 -11.11 -11.73
C LYS A 255 7.85 -12.25 -11.94
N ALA A 256 6.68 -12.18 -11.29
CA ALA A 256 5.56 -13.10 -11.49
C ALA A 256 4.26 -12.30 -11.56
N LEU A 257 3.27 -12.84 -12.27
CA LEU A 257 1.94 -12.24 -12.41
C LEU A 257 0.86 -13.28 -12.12
N TRP A 258 -0.14 -12.87 -11.35
CA TRP A 258 -1.37 -13.63 -11.14
C TRP A 258 -2.57 -12.72 -11.38
N ILE A 259 -3.33 -13.04 -12.44
CA ILE A 259 -4.64 -12.45 -12.68
C ILE A 259 -5.67 -13.29 -11.95
N VAL A 260 -6.40 -12.67 -11.04
CA VAL A 260 -7.38 -13.34 -10.17
C VAL A 260 -8.74 -13.36 -10.86
N PRO A 261 -9.27 -14.54 -11.24
CA PRO A 261 -10.55 -14.61 -11.91
C PRO A 261 -11.69 -14.07 -11.04
N GLU A 262 -12.62 -13.33 -11.67
CA GLU A 262 -13.84 -12.76 -11.07
C GLU A 262 -13.60 -11.81 -9.88
N ALA A 263 -12.35 -11.44 -9.59
CA ALA A 263 -12.06 -10.47 -8.54
C ALA A 263 -12.18 -9.03 -9.07
N ASP A 264 -12.91 -8.22 -8.36
CA ASP A 264 -12.97 -6.76 -8.53
C ASP A 264 -11.88 -6.06 -7.69
N HIS A 265 -11.93 -4.73 -7.61
CA HIS A 265 -10.89 -3.93 -6.97
C HIS A 265 -10.64 -4.30 -5.51
N ALA A 266 -9.38 -4.64 -5.18
CA ALA A 266 -8.88 -4.97 -3.85
C ALA A 266 -9.54 -6.20 -3.17
N HIS A 267 -10.23 -7.05 -3.93
CA HIS A 267 -10.87 -8.26 -3.41
C HIS A 267 -10.16 -9.56 -3.75
N SER A 268 -8.97 -9.52 -4.38
CA SER A 268 -8.18 -10.71 -4.72
C SER A 268 -7.97 -11.63 -3.51
N TYR A 269 -7.60 -11.06 -2.35
CA TYR A 269 -7.42 -11.81 -1.11
C TYR A 269 -8.75 -12.31 -0.53
N LEU A 270 -9.80 -11.51 -0.56
CA LEU A 270 -11.11 -11.87 0.02
C LEU A 270 -11.71 -13.09 -0.66
N PHE A 271 -11.66 -13.13 -2.00
CA PHE A 271 -12.28 -14.21 -2.77
C PHE A 271 -11.41 -15.47 -2.84
N ASN A 272 -10.09 -15.34 -2.66
CA ASN A 272 -9.13 -16.43 -2.86
C ASN A 272 -8.11 -16.55 -1.73
N THR A 273 -8.55 -16.40 -0.46
CA THR A 273 -7.67 -16.30 0.72
C THR A 273 -6.59 -17.39 0.79
N GLU A 274 -6.95 -18.66 0.52
CA GLU A 274 -6.01 -19.78 0.60
C GLU A 274 -5.00 -19.76 -0.55
N GLU A 275 -5.47 -19.60 -1.79
CA GLU A 275 -4.60 -19.55 -2.97
C GLU A 275 -3.69 -18.32 -2.90
N TYR A 276 -4.23 -17.16 -2.52
CA TYR A 276 -3.45 -15.95 -2.31
C TYR A 276 -2.32 -16.17 -1.29
N THR A 277 -2.65 -16.82 -0.15
CA THR A 277 -1.65 -17.15 0.87
C THR A 277 -0.57 -18.07 0.34
N GLN A 278 -0.92 -19.08 -0.46
CA GLN A 278 0.05 -20.01 -1.06
C GLN A 278 0.96 -19.33 -2.09
N LYS A 279 0.42 -18.43 -2.91
CA LYS A 279 1.19 -17.72 -3.93
C LYS A 279 2.13 -16.65 -3.36
N VAL A 280 1.75 -16.03 -2.23
CA VAL A 280 2.59 -15.04 -1.53
C VAL A 280 3.69 -15.71 -0.68
N LYS A 281 3.51 -16.96 -0.29
CA LYS A 281 4.49 -17.76 0.47
C LYS A 281 5.76 -18.03 -0.34
#